data_64939de922793c2d669ebb8bbc443651
#
_entry.id   64939de922793c2d669ebb8bbc443651
#
_cell.length_a   1.000
_cell.length_b   1.000
_cell.length_c   1.000
_cell.angle_alpha   90.00
_cell.angle_beta   90.00
_cell.angle_gamma   90.00
#
_symmetry.space_group_name_H-M   'P 1'
#
loop_
_entity.id
_entity.type
_entity.pdbx_description
1 polymer ?
#
loop_
_entity_poly.entity_id
_entity_poly.type
_entity_poly.pdbx_seq_one_letter_code
_entity_poly.pdbx_strand_id
1 'polypeptide(L)'
;MKEMMKLAYKALPKHKIICTSMMKFAIFLFFVVLIPAKYASAQTCVIESLINERVQAAVDSKVSSILAKVQLTCTGTSAPGADAICPSGYLATGCACGMACGSWDIRGDNACHCQCARIDWTAARCCKVAIVG
;
A
#
# COMPACT_ATOMS: atom_id res chain seq x y z
N MET A 1 8.28 -3.78 -8.17
CA MET A 1 7.23 -2.95 -7.55
C MET A 1 6.31 -2.27 -8.57
N LYS A 2 6.81 -1.64 -9.63
CA LYS A 2 5.97 -0.98 -10.68
C LYS A 2 5.07 -1.95 -11.47
N GLU A 3 5.48 -3.19 -11.68
CA GLU A 3 4.68 -4.18 -12.42
C GLU A 3 3.52 -4.76 -11.59
N MET A 4 3.67 -4.91 -10.26
CA MET A 4 2.57 -5.36 -9.40
C MET A 4 1.47 -4.31 -9.25
N MET A 5 1.81 -3.02 -9.26
CA MET A 5 0.82 -1.94 -9.27
C MET A 5 0.04 -1.88 -10.59
N LYS A 6 0.64 -2.21 -11.73
CA LYS A 6 -0.07 -2.29 -13.02
C LYS A 6 -1.07 -3.43 -13.08
N LEU A 7 -0.80 -4.56 -12.41
CA LEU A 7 -1.72 -5.70 -12.34
C LEU A 7 -2.95 -5.40 -11.46
N ALA A 8 -2.79 -4.68 -10.37
CA ALA A 8 -3.92 -4.27 -9.51
C ALA A 8 -4.86 -3.26 -10.22
N TYR A 9 -4.32 -2.40 -11.09
CA TYR A 9 -5.10 -1.42 -11.86
C TYR A 9 -5.92 -2.06 -13.00
N LYS A 10 -5.50 -3.22 -13.52
CA LYS A 10 -6.20 -3.93 -14.61
C LYS A 10 -7.46 -4.66 -14.18
N ALA A 11 -7.75 -4.75 -12.89
CA ALA A 11 -8.87 -5.53 -12.35
C ALA A 11 -10.19 -4.74 -12.16
N LEU A 12 -10.30 -3.48 -12.58
CA LEU A 12 -11.53 -2.69 -12.46
C LEU A 12 -12.10 -2.16 -13.80
N PRO A 13 -12.62 -3.01 -14.69
CA PRO A 13 -13.47 -2.51 -15.75
C PRO A 13 -14.91 -3.06 -15.69
N LYS A 14 -15.52 -3.23 -14.51
CA LYS A 14 -16.90 -3.74 -14.46
C LYS A 14 -17.98 -2.66 -14.55
N HIS A 15 -17.68 -1.41 -14.25
CA HIS A 15 -18.67 -0.33 -14.32
C HIS A 15 -18.97 0.19 -15.73
N LYS A 16 -18.03 0.09 -16.67
CA LYS A 16 -18.28 0.49 -18.07
C LYS A 16 -19.29 -0.40 -18.80
N ILE A 17 -19.39 -1.67 -18.39
CA ILE A 17 -20.25 -2.67 -19.05
C ILE A 17 -21.73 -2.48 -18.69
N ILE A 18 -22.03 -1.97 -17.50
CA ILE A 18 -23.42 -1.81 -17.02
C ILE A 18 -24.13 -0.67 -17.76
N CYS A 19 -23.43 0.44 -18.04
CA CYS A 19 -24.02 1.57 -18.78
C CYS A 19 -24.33 1.21 -20.25
N THR A 20 -23.50 0.42 -20.90
CA THR A 20 -23.69 -0.03 -22.30
C THR A 20 -24.73 -1.15 -22.44
N SER A 21 -24.88 -2.02 -21.44
CA SER A 21 -25.87 -3.11 -21.49
C SER A 21 -27.31 -2.60 -21.29
N MET A 22 -27.51 -1.59 -20.46
CA MET A 22 -28.82 -0.95 -20.26
C MET A 22 -29.31 -0.22 -21.51
N MET A 23 -28.43 0.30 -22.37
CA MET A 23 -28.81 0.96 -23.61
C MET A 23 -29.39 0.02 -24.66
N LYS A 24 -29.01 -1.26 -24.70
CA LYS A 24 -29.50 -2.22 -25.71
C LYS A 24 -30.90 -2.74 -25.40
N PHE A 25 -31.30 -2.83 -24.15
CA PHE A 25 -32.67 -3.27 -23.77
C PHE A 25 -33.70 -2.15 -23.85
N ALA A 26 -33.33 -0.89 -23.80
CA ALA A 26 -34.24 0.25 -23.87
C ALA A 26 -34.80 0.51 -25.28
N ILE A 27 -34.20 -0.03 -26.34
CA ILE A 27 -34.63 0.21 -27.73
C ILE A 27 -35.92 -0.53 -28.04
N PHE A 28 -36.27 -1.63 -27.37
CA PHE A 28 -37.44 -2.44 -27.65
C PHE A 28 -38.75 -1.96 -26.99
N LEU A 29 -38.64 -1.15 -25.93
CA LEU A 29 -39.81 -0.57 -25.23
C LEU A 29 -40.13 0.86 -25.66
N PHE A 30 -39.62 1.30 -26.80
CA PHE A 30 -39.47 2.70 -27.18
C PHE A 30 -40.70 3.37 -27.80
N PHE A 31 -41.81 2.70 -28.00
CA PHE A 31 -42.96 3.32 -28.68
C PHE A 31 -44.07 3.83 -27.77
N VAL A 32 -43.92 3.73 -26.45
CA VAL A 32 -44.93 4.28 -25.52
C VAL A 32 -44.22 4.99 -24.36
N VAL A 33 -44.40 6.30 -24.28
CA VAL A 33 -44.23 7.18 -23.08
C VAL A 33 -42.84 7.81 -22.81
N LEU A 34 -42.76 9.08 -23.18
CA LEU A 34 -42.08 10.20 -22.46
C LEU A 34 -40.55 10.37 -22.55
N ILE A 35 -40.24 11.33 -23.38
CA ILE A 35 -38.92 11.93 -23.63
C ILE A 35 -38.15 12.50 -22.38
N PRO A 36 -38.77 12.95 -21.27
CA PRO A 36 -37.98 13.58 -20.17
C PRO A 36 -37.17 12.62 -19.31
N ALA A 37 -37.55 11.36 -19.15
CA ALA A 37 -36.84 10.42 -18.29
C ALA A 37 -35.48 9.92 -18.85
N LYS A 38 -35.30 10.00 -20.17
CA LYS A 38 -34.07 9.52 -20.84
C LYS A 38 -32.92 10.53 -20.80
N TYR A 39 -33.23 11.82 -20.74
CA TYR A 39 -32.22 12.87 -20.64
C TYR A 39 -31.51 12.87 -19.27
N ALA A 40 -32.26 12.63 -18.20
CA ALA A 40 -31.70 12.60 -16.85
C ALA A 40 -30.75 11.42 -16.63
N SER A 41 -31.05 10.24 -17.18
CA SER A 41 -30.24 9.03 -16.97
C SER A 41 -28.91 9.08 -17.75
N ALA A 42 -28.91 9.64 -18.96
CA ALA A 42 -27.68 9.78 -19.75
C ALA A 42 -26.72 10.84 -19.16
N GLN A 43 -27.27 11.92 -18.63
CA GLN A 43 -26.49 12.98 -18.01
C GLN A 43 -25.82 12.54 -16.70
N THR A 44 -26.49 11.71 -15.91
CA THR A 44 -25.94 11.16 -14.67
C THR A 44 -24.75 10.24 -14.94
N CYS A 45 -24.82 9.38 -15.94
CA CYS A 45 -23.70 8.50 -16.32
C CYS A 45 -22.45 9.26 -16.79
N VAL A 46 -22.63 10.34 -17.56
CA VAL A 46 -21.51 11.18 -18.04
C VAL A 46 -20.86 11.95 -16.88
N ILE A 47 -21.66 12.50 -15.97
CA ILE A 47 -21.17 13.23 -14.81
C ILE A 47 -20.42 12.30 -13.86
N GLU A 48 -20.93 11.11 -13.56
CA GLU A 48 -20.24 10.13 -12.73
C GLU A 48 -18.89 9.70 -13.32
N SER A 49 -18.80 9.48 -14.62
CA SER A 49 -17.53 9.11 -15.26
C SER A 49 -16.51 10.24 -15.19
N LEU A 50 -16.93 11.47 -15.42
CA LEU A 50 -16.05 12.65 -15.33
C LEU A 50 -15.58 12.93 -13.89
N ILE A 51 -16.46 12.74 -12.91
CA ILE A 51 -16.11 12.90 -11.49
C ILE A 51 -15.12 11.79 -11.09
N ASN A 52 -15.36 10.55 -11.46
CA ASN A 52 -14.47 9.44 -11.15
C ASN A 52 -13.07 9.63 -11.77
N GLU A 53 -12.98 10.06 -13.03
CA GLU A 53 -11.69 10.36 -13.67
C GLU A 53 -10.94 11.49 -12.97
N ARG A 54 -11.63 12.56 -12.58
CA ARG A 54 -11.04 13.68 -11.84
C ARG A 54 -10.58 13.30 -10.45
N VAL A 55 -11.41 12.56 -9.72
CA VAL A 55 -11.08 12.07 -8.38
C VAL A 55 -9.91 11.11 -8.46
N GLN A 56 -9.92 10.16 -9.40
CA GLN A 56 -8.83 9.20 -9.57
C GLN A 56 -7.51 9.90 -9.90
N ALA A 57 -7.50 10.83 -10.84
CA ALA A 57 -6.31 11.59 -11.18
C ALA A 57 -5.77 12.41 -10.00
N ALA A 58 -6.66 13.01 -9.20
CA ALA A 58 -6.26 13.74 -8.00
C ALA A 58 -5.68 12.82 -6.91
N VAL A 59 -6.29 11.66 -6.69
CA VAL A 59 -5.80 10.64 -5.75
C VAL A 59 -4.44 10.11 -6.19
N ASP A 60 -4.30 9.73 -7.46
CA ASP A 60 -3.05 9.20 -8.00
C ASP A 60 -1.91 10.21 -7.90
N SER A 61 -2.18 11.48 -8.18
CA SER A 61 -1.22 12.57 -8.04
C SER A 61 -0.77 12.74 -6.58
N LYS A 62 -1.71 12.73 -5.62
CA LYS A 62 -1.40 12.87 -4.19
C LYS A 62 -0.65 11.65 -3.66
N VAL A 63 -1.10 10.44 -3.99
CA VAL A 63 -0.42 9.20 -3.59
C VAL A 63 0.99 9.15 -4.15
N SER A 64 1.19 9.46 -5.42
CA SER A 64 2.52 9.50 -6.02
C SER A 64 3.44 10.52 -5.35
N SER A 65 2.92 11.69 -5.00
CA SER A 65 3.69 12.73 -4.31
C SER A 65 4.10 12.32 -2.89
N ILE A 66 3.25 11.56 -2.18
CA ILE A 66 3.58 11.03 -0.85
C ILE A 66 4.59 9.89 -0.99
N LEU A 67 4.37 8.94 -1.91
CA LEU A 67 5.28 7.82 -2.12
C LEU A 67 6.68 8.25 -2.55
N ALA A 68 6.81 9.34 -3.30
CA ALA A 68 8.10 9.92 -3.66
C ALA A 68 8.90 10.42 -2.45
N LYS A 69 8.22 10.73 -1.35
CA LYS A 69 8.81 11.22 -0.10
C LYS A 69 9.03 10.12 0.93
N VAL A 70 8.51 8.92 0.70
CA VAL A 70 8.69 7.79 1.61
C VAL A 70 10.07 7.18 1.42
N GLN A 71 10.85 7.17 2.49
CA GLN A 71 12.20 6.59 2.50
C GLN A 71 12.35 5.60 3.66
N LEU A 72 12.98 4.46 3.38
CA LEU A 72 13.40 3.53 4.42
C LEU A 72 14.75 4.01 4.99
N THR A 73 14.75 4.40 6.24
CA THR A 73 15.97 4.80 6.97
C THR A 73 16.37 3.70 7.93
N CYS A 74 17.62 3.23 7.84
CA CYS A 74 18.13 2.15 8.66
C CYS A 74 19.41 2.54 9.36
N THR A 75 19.56 2.06 10.60
CA THR A 75 20.77 2.18 11.42
C THR A 75 21.11 0.83 12.06
N GLY A 76 22.30 0.70 12.58
CA GLY A 76 22.71 -0.45 13.38
C GLY A 76 22.85 -0.07 14.84
N THR A 77 22.51 -0.99 15.73
CA THR A 77 22.84 -0.91 17.16
C THR A 77 23.52 -2.20 17.60
N SER A 78 24.39 -2.12 18.60
CA SER A 78 25.05 -3.29 19.17
C SER A 78 25.18 -3.12 20.68
N ALA A 79 25.05 -4.23 21.40
CA ALA A 79 25.19 -4.26 22.84
C ALA A 79 25.94 -5.54 23.28
N PRO A 80 26.63 -5.52 24.41
CA PRO A 80 27.18 -6.73 25.00
C PRO A 80 26.06 -7.64 25.50
N GLY A 81 26.29 -8.97 25.46
CA GLY A 81 25.32 -9.97 25.87
C GLY A 81 24.30 -10.32 24.81
N ALA A 82 23.18 -10.92 25.23
CA ALA A 82 22.25 -11.58 24.34
C ALA A 82 21.19 -10.66 23.72
N ASP A 83 21.11 -9.39 24.11
CA ASP A 83 20.03 -8.49 23.67
C ASP A 83 20.59 -7.18 23.10
N ALA A 84 20.04 -6.73 21.96
CA ALA A 84 20.28 -5.43 21.38
C ALA A 84 18.95 -4.77 20.99
N ILE A 85 18.71 -3.56 21.50
CA ILE A 85 17.44 -2.85 21.34
C ILE A 85 17.61 -1.72 20.33
N CYS A 86 16.70 -1.63 19.38
CA CYS A 86 16.64 -0.54 18.43
C CYS A 86 16.23 0.78 19.09
N PRO A 87 16.73 1.92 18.59
CA PRO A 87 16.27 3.23 19.03
C PRO A 87 14.76 3.39 18.87
N SER A 88 14.17 4.29 19.68
CA SER A 88 12.73 4.57 19.62
C SER A 88 12.27 4.89 18.20
N GLY A 89 11.14 4.31 17.79
CA GLY A 89 10.56 4.46 16.46
C GLY A 89 11.20 3.64 15.35
N TYR A 90 12.19 2.79 15.65
CA TYR A 90 12.75 1.82 14.72
C TYR A 90 12.28 0.41 15.06
N LEU A 91 12.14 -0.42 14.02
CA LEU A 91 11.86 -1.83 14.12
C LEU A 91 13.13 -2.64 13.82
N ALA A 92 13.35 -3.72 14.53
CA ALA A 92 14.42 -4.65 14.23
C ALA A 92 14.07 -5.44 12.95
N THR A 93 14.96 -5.43 11.99
CA THR A 93 14.78 -6.11 10.69
C THR A 93 15.76 -7.25 10.47
N GLY A 94 16.71 -7.42 11.36
CA GLY A 94 17.67 -8.50 11.33
C GLY A 94 18.60 -8.43 12.53
N CYS A 95 19.12 -9.58 12.92
CA CYS A 95 20.00 -9.72 14.08
C CYS A 95 21.33 -10.39 13.68
N ALA A 96 22.38 -10.05 14.41
CA ALA A 96 23.65 -10.76 14.36
C ALA A 96 24.13 -11.06 15.78
N CYS A 97 24.69 -12.24 15.97
CA CYS A 97 25.10 -12.73 17.26
C CYS A 97 26.59 -13.07 17.27
N GLY A 98 27.25 -12.72 18.34
CA GLY A 98 28.61 -13.17 18.60
C GLY A 98 28.71 -14.69 18.83
N MET A 99 29.92 -15.17 19.09
CA MET A 99 30.22 -16.59 19.36
C MET A 99 29.72 -17.58 18.30
N ALA A 100 29.66 -17.14 17.03
CA ALA A 100 29.14 -17.91 15.89
C ALA A 100 27.73 -18.46 16.09
N CYS A 101 26.91 -17.80 16.91
CA CYS A 101 25.52 -18.18 17.15
C CYS A 101 24.64 -17.80 15.95
N GLY A 102 24.01 -18.79 15.32
CA GLY A 102 23.09 -18.59 14.22
C GLY A 102 21.61 -18.52 14.63
N SER A 103 21.31 -18.68 15.91
CA SER A 103 19.93 -18.68 16.42
C SER A 103 19.59 -17.38 17.12
N TRP A 104 18.57 -16.69 16.64
CA TRP A 104 18.07 -15.44 17.19
C TRP A 104 16.57 -15.27 16.93
N ASP A 105 15.95 -14.41 17.71
CA ASP A 105 14.57 -13.95 17.51
C ASP A 105 14.46 -12.42 17.67
N ILE A 106 13.36 -11.86 17.18
CA ILE A 106 12.99 -10.46 17.39
C ILE A 106 11.90 -10.41 18.45
N ARG A 107 12.14 -9.66 19.51
CA ARG A 107 11.22 -9.49 20.65
C ARG A 107 10.65 -8.08 20.66
N GLY A 108 9.34 -7.96 20.86
CA GLY A 108 8.65 -6.68 20.95
C GLY A 108 8.89 -5.77 19.74
N ASP A 109 9.08 -6.36 18.54
CA ASP A 109 9.33 -5.69 17.26
C ASP A 109 10.63 -4.86 17.18
N ASN A 110 11.29 -4.54 18.27
CA ASN A 110 12.44 -3.63 18.31
C ASN A 110 13.69 -4.20 18.97
N ALA A 111 13.67 -5.42 19.47
CA ALA A 111 14.80 -6.03 20.13
C ALA A 111 15.26 -7.30 19.43
N CYS A 112 16.57 -7.42 19.19
CA CYS A 112 17.22 -8.65 18.80
C CYS A 112 17.63 -9.44 20.04
N HIS A 113 17.32 -10.72 20.08
CA HIS A 113 17.73 -11.65 21.12
C HIS A 113 18.46 -12.85 20.53
N CYS A 114 19.71 -13.05 20.93
CA CYS A 114 20.51 -14.22 20.56
C CYS A 114 20.28 -15.37 21.54
N GLN A 115 19.92 -16.53 21.04
CA GLN A 115 19.42 -17.67 21.83
C GLN A 115 20.52 -18.62 22.32
N CYS A 116 21.76 -18.45 21.90
CA CYS A 116 22.86 -19.31 22.35
C CYS A 116 23.39 -18.89 23.72
N ALA A 117 23.99 -19.83 24.41
CA ALA A 117 24.65 -19.55 25.69
C ALA A 117 25.95 -18.76 25.48
N ARG A 118 26.30 -17.91 26.46
CA ARG A 118 27.55 -17.14 26.51
C ARG A 118 27.76 -16.18 25.35
N ILE A 119 26.71 -15.53 24.90
CA ILE A 119 26.80 -14.47 23.89
C ILE A 119 27.60 -13.31 24.43
N ASP A 120 28.65 -12.93 23.71
CA ASP A 120 29.52 -11.79 24.04
C ASP A 120 28.93 -10.47 23.55
N TRP A 121 28.28 -10.48 22.36
CA TRP A 121 27.59 -9.31 21.81
C TRP A 121 26.40 -9.72 20.94
N THR A 122 25.47 -8.78 20.81
CA THR A 122 24.33 -8.87 19.88
C THR A 122 24.26 -7.55 19.10
N ALA A 123 23.97 -7.63 17.80
CA ALA A 123 23.68 -6.46 16.97
C ALA A 123 22.33 -6.57 16.31
N ALA A 124 21.65 -5.44 16.18
CA ALA A 124 20.36 -5.32 15.50
C ALA A 124 20.47 -4.35 14.32
N ARG A 125 19.89 -4.74 13.18
CA ARG A 125 19.59 -3.83 12.07
C ARG A 125 18.22 -3.22 12.33
N CYS A 126 18.16 -1.93 12.50
CA CYS A 126 16.99 -1.17 12.91
C CYS A 126 16.54 -0.27 11.75
N CYS A 127 15.28 -0.41 11.30
CA CYS A 127 14.76 0.37 10.20
C CYS A 127 13.42 1.04 10.56
N LYS A 128 13.18 2.20 9.98
CA LYS A 128 11.90 2.91 10.04
C LYS A 128 11.55 3.51 8.70
N VAL A 129 10.26 3.65 8.44
CA VAL A 129 9.76 4.44 7.31
C VAL A 129 9.76 5.92 7.72
N ALA A 130 10.40 6.76 6.94
CA ALA A 130 10.42 8.20 7.14
C ALA A 130 9.80 8.92 5.94
N ILE A 131 9.14 10.04 6.18
CA ILE A 131 8.69 10.97 5.14
C ILE A 131 9.72 12.09 5.09
N VAL A 132 10.41 12.21 3.97
CA VAL A 132 11.38 13.28 3.72
C VAL A 132 10.68 14.43 3.00
N GLY A 133 10.78 15.63 3.57
CA GLY A 133 10.14 16.84 3.07
C GLY A 133 11.02 17.65 2.17
#